data_a512fcb8e92d3439b2b62a30bf71bc2f
#
_entry.id   a512fcb8e92d3439b2b62a30bf71bc2f
#
_cell.length_a   1.000
_cell.length_b   1.000
_cell.length_c   1.000
_cell.angle_alpha   90.00
_cell.angle_beta   90.00
_cell.angle_gamma   90.00
#
_symmetry.space_group_name_H-M   'P 1'
#
loop_
_entity.id
_entity.type
_entity.pdbx_description
1 polymer ?
#
loop_
_entity_poly.entity_id
_entity_poly.type
_entity_poly.pdbx_seq_one_letter_code
_entity_poly.pdbx_strand_id
1 'polypeptide(L)'
;MRAEALLAQREYDESELAGVNPNSLHSLGRKAAARLEVARREIARSFGARVRPSEIILTNGGTEANQLALLGLAEGARQRDRKRDRVIVSAIEHDSILDNLPLLRAAGFTVDLVQPCRAGYVESAALSDLLGDDVALVSIMAANNETGVVQPIRELAAAAHTAGALFHTDAIQGYLHIPLDVTELGVDAMTVAAHKIGGPVASGALYLKSRTPLRPRIFGGGQEAGRRAGTQDLRTQLAFAAAASSLAPHVAQEREKLQALSDKLYATLTAHPRIHATMGDYTQADRLPGMVSIYIDGMDSEELIIKLDAAGFEVSAGSACSSGSMDPSHVLSAMGIGREQALGALRISFDDRVNPSDLDDFAQTLLSIVGAA
;
A
#
# COMPACT_ATOMS: atom_id res chain seq x y z
N MET A 1 -9.68 14.62 0.10
CA MET A 1 -9.19 14.55 1.49
C MET A 1 -10.39 14.48 2.43
N ARG A 2 -10.29 13.73 3.57
CA ARG A 2 -11.36 13.65 4.58
C ARG A 2 -11.52 14.97 5.33
N ALA A 3 -12.72 15.22 5.86
CA ALA A 3 -13.04 16.47 6.55
C ALA A 3 -12.16 16.69 7.79
N GLU A 4 -11.88 15.64 8.55
CA GLU A 4 -11.02 15.66 9.74
C GLU A 4 -9.58 16.06 9.41
N ALA A 5 -9.05 15.54 8.29
CA ALA A 5 -7.71 15.90 7.81
C ALA A 5 -7.65 17.36 7.34
N LEU A 6 -8.69 17.83 6.64
CA LEU A 6 -8.80 19.23 6.23
C LEU A 6 -8.91 20.17 7.43
N LEU A 7 -9.69 19.80 8.44
CA LEU A 7 -9.85 20.57 9.66
C LEU A 7 -8.49 20.69 10.40
N ALA A 8 -7.80 19.55 10.57
CA ALA A 8 -6.49 19.55 11.24
C ALA A 8 -5.45 20.44 10.53
N GLN A 9 -5.49 20.53 9.18
CA GLN A 9 -4.63 21.44 8.43
C GLN A 9 -5.00 22.91 8.67
N ARG A 10 -6.28 23.26 8.66
CA ARG A 10 -6.75 24.62 8.93
C ARG A 10 -6.39 25.09 10.33
N GLU A 11 -6.65 24.25 11.33
CA GLU A 11 -6.27 24.55 12.72
C GLU A 11 -4.76 24.78 12.89
N TYR A 12 -3.93 24.01 12.17
CA TYR A 12 -2.49 24.26 12.16
C TYR A 12 -2.14 25.57 11.47
N ASP A 13 -2.69 25.86 10.29
CA ASP A 13 -2.40 27.07 9.51
C ASP A 13 -2.80 28.36 10.26
N GLU A 14 -3.84 28.29 11.11
CA GLU A 14 -4.33 29.39 11.95
C GLU A 14 -3.62 29.47 13.32
N SER A 15 -2.79 28.48 13.66
CA SER A 15 -2.13 28.40 14.96
C SER A 15 -0.81 29.18 15.04
N GLU A 16 -0.36 29.50 16.26
CA GLU A 16 0.98 30.05 16.52
C GLU A 16 2.13 29.13 16.10
N LEU A 17 1.82 27.86 15.72
CA LEU A 17 2.80 26.85 15.33
C LEU A 17 3.01 26.78 13.83
N ALA A 18 2.24 27.53 13.01
CA ALA A 18 2.38 27.53 11.56
C ALA A 18 3.82 27.90 11.14
N GLY A 19 4.49 27.01 10.41
CA GLY A 19 5.88 27.19 9.96
C GLY A 19 6.96 27.00 11.03
N VAL A 20 6.59 26.65 12.27
CA VAL A 20 7.56 26.44 13.35
C VAL A 20 8.27 25.10 13.19
N ASN A 21 9.62 25.11 13.23
CA ASN A 21 10.43 23.90 13.20
C ASN A 21 10.33 23.13 14.53
N PRO A 22 9.85 21.87 14.54
CA PRO A 22 9.74 21.05 15.76
C PRO A 22 11.08 20.74 16.44
N ASN A 23 12.20 20.94 15.75
CA ASN A 23 13.53 20.68 16.32
C ASN A 23 14.15 21.92 16.99
N SER A 24 13.46 23.06 17.01
CA SER A 24 13.95 24.28 17.67
C SER A 24 13.80 24.19 19.18
N LEU A 25 14.82 24.70 19.92
CA LEU A 25 14.87 24.62 21.39
C LEU A 25 14.02 25.69 22.09
N HIS A 26 13.56 26.73 21.39
CA HIS A 26 12.69 27.76 21.95
C HIS A 26 11.27 27.24 22.25
N SER A 27 10.48 28.01 22.99
CA SER A 27 9.17 27.59 23.49
C SER A 27 8.21 27.12 22.38
N LEU A 28 8.13 27.82 21.23
CA LEU A 28 7.29 27.41 20.10
C LEU A 28 7.78 26.12 19.47
N GLY A 29 9.09 25.95 19.31
CA GLY A 29 9.66 24.67 18.81
C GLY A 29 9.32 23.48 19.70
N ARG A 30 9.41 23.64 21.03
CA ARG A 30 9.00 22.58 21.97
C ARG A 30 7.50 22.28 21.90
N LYS A 31 6.64 23.30 21.71
CA LYS A 31 5.20 23.10 21.49
C LYS A 31 4.95 22.32 20.19
N ALA A 32 5.64 22.70 19.10
CA ALA A 32 5.54 22.01 17.81
C ALA A 32 6.01 20.54 17.92
N ALA A 33 7.12 20.28 18.62
CA ALA A 33 7.60 18.93 18.91
C ALA A 33 6.55 18.11 19.69
N ALA A 34 5.95 18.68 20.71
CA ALA A 34 4.90 18.02 21.49
C ALA A 34 3.68 17.65 20.62
N ARG A 35 3.26 18.55 19.70
CA ARG A 35 2.16 18.27 18.75
C ARG A 35 2.55 17.17 17.76
N LEU A 36 3.78 17.16 17.26
CA LEU A 36 4.28 16.11 16.38
C LEU A 36 4.26 14.74 17.06
N GLU A 37 4.66 14.68 18.35
CA GLU A 37 4.62 13.42 19.11
C GLU A 37 3.19 12.95 19.44
N VAL A 38 2.21 13.86 19.57
CA VAL A 38 0.80 13.50 19.63
C VAL A 38 0.36 12.85 18.30
N ALA A 39 0.65 13.49 17.18
CA ALA A 39 0.33 12.93 15.85
C ALA A 39 0.98 11.55 15.64
N ARG A 40 2.28 11.42 16.00
CA ARG A 40 2.98 10.13 15.92
C ARG A 40 2.32 9.04 16.77
N ARG A 41 1.82 9.38 17.96
CA ARG A 41 1.11 8.46 18.85
C ARG A 41 -0.21 8.00 18.23
N GLU A 42 -0.98 8.90 17.64
CA GLU A 42 -2.23 8.54 16.97
C GLU A 42 -1.97 7.66 15.74
N ILE A 43 -0.95 7.98 14.95
CA ILE A 43 -0.52 7.12 13.83
C ILE A 43 -0.07 5.75 14.36
N ALA A 44 0.72 5.69 15.44
CA ALA A 44 1.16 4.42 16.02
C ALA A 44 0.00 3.51 16.44
N ARG A 45 -1.06 4.08 17.06
CA ARG A 45 -2.24 3.32 17.48
C ARG A 45 -2.98 2.65 16.33
N SER A 46 -2.93 3.23 15.13
CA SER A 46 -3.58 2.66 13.95
C SER A 46 -2.86 1.44 13.36
N PHE A 47 -1.62 1.18 13.75
CA PHE A 47 -0.88 -0.04 13.42
C PHE A 47 -1.13 -1.20 14.39
N GLY A 48 -1.74 -0.92 15.53
CA GLY A 48 -2.04 -1.90 16.59
C GLY A 48 -1.90 -1.32 17.98
N ALA A 49 -2.67 -1.85 18.93
CA ALA A 49 -2.77 -1.32 20.29
C ALA A 49 -1.43 -1.35 21.09
N ARG A 50 -0.48 -2.18 20.68
CA ARG A 50 0.81 -2.37 21.35
C ARG A 50 1.95 -1.58 20.70
N VAL A 51 1.70 -0.89 19.58
CA VAL A 51 2.72 -0.15 18.84
C VAL A 51 3.10 1.13 19.58
N ARG A 52 4.40 1.33 19.76
CA ARG A 52 4.93 2.51 20.42
C ARG A 52 5.23 3.62 19.41
N PRO A 53 5.08 4.90 19.78
CA PRO A 53 5.43 6.02 18.89
C PRO A 53 6.88 5.95 18.36
N SER A 54 7.82 5.43 19.16
CA SER A 54 9.21 5.25 18.75
C SER A 54 9.42 4.21 17.62
N GLU A 55 8.42 3.41 17.31
CA GLU A 55 8.42 2.42 16.23
C GLU A 55 7.87 3.00 14.92
N ILE A 56 7.45 4.27 14.92
CA ILE A 56 6.97 4.98 13.73
C ILE A 56 8.04 5.94 13.23
N ILE A 57 8.38 5.83 11.95
CA ILE A 57 9.26 6.75 11.23
C ILE A 57 8.38 7.51 10.25
N LEU A 58 8.29 8.83 10.39
CA LEU A 58 7.51 9.68 9.48
C LEU A 58 8.28 9.93 8.19
N THR A 59 7.59 9.82 7.06
CA THR A 59 8.17 9.95 5.71
C THR A 59 7.33 10.88 4.84
N ASN A 60 7.86 11.27 3.67
CA ASN A 60 7.15 12.08 2.68
C ASN A 60 6.30 11.21 1.72
N GLY A 61 5.72 10.12 2.22
CA GLY A 61 4.85 9.24 1.46
C GLY A 61 5.34 7.80 1.39
N GLY A 62 4.56 6.96 0.71
CA GLY A 62 4.81 5.54 0.62
C GLY A 62 6.09 5.17 -0.12
N THR A 63 6.39 5.85 -1.22
CA THR A 63 7.60 5.58 -2.03
C THR A 63 8.88 5.77 -1.22
N GLU A 64 8.97 6.84 -0.41
CA GLU A 64 10.12 7.06 0.47
C GLU A 64 10.17 5.99 1.57
N ALA A 65 9.01 5.64 2.15
CA ALA A 65 8.95 4.62 3.19
C ALA A 65 9.34 3.23 2.66
N ASN A 66 8.89 2.86 1.46
CA ASN A 66 9.27 1.61 0.78
C ASN A 66 10.77 1.56 0.47
N GLN A 67 11.35 2.62 -0.08
CA GLN A 67 12.78 2.69 -0.35
C GLN A 67 13.60 2.58 0.95
N LEU A 68 13.18 3.28 2.00
CA LEU A 68 13.83 3.22 3.32
C LEU A 68 13.75 1.80 3.90
N ALA A 69 12.59 1.15 3.82
CA ALA A 69 12.39 -0.21 4.29
C ALA A 69 13.25 -1.20 3.49
N LEU A 70 13.06 -1.23 2.15
CA LEU A 70 13.70 -2.22 1.28
C LEU A 70 15.23 -2.16 1.38
N LEU A 71 15.82 -1.00 1.13
CA LEU A 71 17.27 -0.84 1.12
C LEU A 71 17.85 -0.80 2.54
N GLY A 72 17.15 -0.10 3.45
CA GLY A 72 17.64 0.08 4.82
C GLY A 72 17.62 -1.20 5.65
N LEU A 73 16.60 -2.05 5.51
CA LEU A 73 16.51 -3.33 6.20
C LEU A 73 17.50 -4.34 5.64
N ALA A 74 17.60 -4.47 4.31
CA ALA A 74 18.55 -5.37 3.67
C ALA A 74 20.01 -5.08 4.11
N GLU A 75 20.41 -3.81 4.01
CA GLU A 75 21.76 -3.40 4.48
C GLU A 75 21.93 -3.57 5.98
N GLY A 76 20.89 -3.30 6.78
CA GLY A 76 20.90 -3.47 8.23
C GLY A 76 21.05 -4.92 8.66
N ALA A 77 20.35 -5.86 7.97
CA ALA A 77 20.47 -7.30 8.18
C ALA A 77 21.89 -7.78 7.84
N ARG A 78 22.41 -7.42 6.67
CA ARG A 78 23.77 -7.80 6.22
C ARG A 78 24.87 -7.22 7.12
N GLN A 79 24.65 -6.06 7.73
CA GLN A 79 25.61 -5.49 8.68
C GLN A 79 25.70 -6.34 9.95
N ARG A 80 24.61 -6.96 10.39
CA ARG A 80 24.57 -7.87 11.55
C ARG A 80 25.12 -9.25 11.23
N ASP A 81 24.80 -9.75 10.02
CA ASP A 81 25.27 -11.04 9.55
C ASP A 81 25.65 -10.94 8.06
N ARG A 82 26.93 -11.03 7.79
CA ARG A 82 27.51 -10.88 6.45
C ARG A 82 27.03 -11.94 5.44
N LYS A 83 26.49 -13.06 5.88
CA LYS A 83 25.93 -14.10 5.02
C LYS A 83 24.60 -13.69 4.40
N ARG A 84 23.90 -12.72 5.00
CA ARG A 84 22.59 -12.27 4.56
C ARG A 84 22.72 -11.25 3.43
N ASP A 85 22.85 -11.75 2.21
CA ASP A 85 23.08 -10.96 0.99
C ASP A 85 22.04 -11.22 -0.10
N ARG A 86 20.96 -11.92 0.22
CA ARG A 86 19.85 -12.18 -0.69
C ARG A 86 18.55 -11.51 -0.20
N VAL A 87 17.77 -10.94 -1.13
CA VAL A 87 16.46 -10.32 -0.88
C VAL A 87 15.42 -11.00 -1.76
N ILE A 88 14.29 -11.39 -1.17
CA ILE A 88 13.15 -11.94 -1.90
C ILE A 88 12.04 -10.89 -1.94
N VAL A 89 11.51 -10.63 -3.14
CA VAL A 89 10.46 -9.63 -3.37
C VAL A 89 9.34 -10.29 -4.17
N SER A 90 8.08 -9.94 -3.90
CA SER A 90 6.98 -10.41 -4.73
C SER A 90 7.05 -9.80 -6.14
N ALA A 91 6.74 -10.60 -7.16
CA ALA A 91 6.71 -10.14 -8.56
C ALA A 91 5.55 -9.17 -8.85
N ILE A 92 4.61 -9.01 -7.91
CA ILE A 92 3.43 -8.14 -8.04
C ILE A 92 3.51 -6.88 -7.18
N GLU A 93 4.73 -6.49 -6.74
CA GLU A 93 4.93 -5.28 -5.97
C GLU A 93 4.67 -4.01 -6.80
N HIS A 94 4.43 -2.91 -6.10
CA HIS A 94 4.38 -1.58 -6.71
C HIS A 94 5.78 -1.14 -7.18
N ASP A 95 5.85 -0.28 -8.21
CA ASP A 95 7.10 0.27 -8.79
C ASP A 95 8.02 0.89 -7.73
N SER A 96 7.45 1.47 -6.64
CA SER A 96 8.27 1.97 -5.51
C SER A 96 9.12 0.90 -4.80
N ILE A 97 8.84 -0.38 -5.03
CA ILE A 97 9.66 -1.52 -4.63
C ILE A 97 10.48 -2.02 -5.83
N LEU A 98 9.83 -2.33 -6.96
CA LEU A 98 10.48 -2.97 -8.11
C LEU A 98 11.58 -2.10 -8.72
N ASP A 99 11.37 -0.80 -8.86
CA ASP A 99 12.37 0.13 -9.42
C ASP A 99 13.56 0.37 -8.49
N ASN A 100 13.48 -0.06 -7.23
CA ASN A 100 14.62 -0.04 -6.30
C ASN A 100 15.48 -1.32 -6.35
N LEU A 101 15.04 -2.39 -7.03
CA LEU A 101 15.81 -3.65 -7.14
C LEU A 101 17.18 -3.48 -7.81
N PRO A 102 17.34 -2.62 -8.84
CA PRO A 102 18.68 -2.31 -9.39
C PRO A 102 19.65 -1.73 -8.35
N LEU A 103 19.15 -0.94 -7.38
CA LEU A 103 19.98 -0.39 -6.29
C LEU A 103 20.44 -1.47 -5.31
N LEU A 104 19.61 -2.46 -5.01
CA LEU A 104 20.00 -3.64 -4.22
C LEU A 104 21.09 -4.45 -4.94
N ARG A 105 20.89 -4.71 -6.23
CA ARG A 105 21.90 -5.43 -7.04
C ARG A 105 23.22 -4.67 -7.10
N ALA A 106 23.18 -3.36 -7.31
CA ALA A 106 24.38 -2.50 -7.29
C ALA A 106 25.07 -2.49 -5.91
N ALA A 107 24.32 -2.66 -4.81
CA ALA A 107 24.86 -2.81 -3.48
C ALA A 107 25.36 -4.25 -3.17
N GLY A 108 25.33 -5.16 -4.17
CA GLY A 108 25.83 -6.53 -4.07
C GLY A 108 24.88 -7.51 -3.38
N PHE A 109 23.55 -7.26 -3.45
CA PHE A 109 22.55 -8.24 -3.06
C PHE A 109 22.10 -9.07 -4.28
N THR A 110 21.90 -10.36 -4.07
CA THR A 110 21.08 -11.19 -4.96
C THR A 110 19.61 -10.87 -4.71
N VAL A 111 18.82 -10.76 -5.78
CA VAL A 111 17.38 -10.43 -5.67
C VAL A 111 16.59 -11.47 -6.44
N ASP A 112 15.75 -12.21 -5.72
CA ASP A 112 14.81 -13.18 -6.26
C ASP A 112 13.39 -12.62 -6.25
N LEU A 113 12.58 -13.01 -7.25
CA LEU A 113 11.17 -12.67 -7.35
C LEU A 113 10.32 -13.91 -7.07
N VAL A 114 9.54 -13.87 -5.98
CA VAL A 114 8.53 -14.90 -5.73
C VAL A 114 7.27 -14.60 -6.56
N GLN A 115 6.82 -15.61 -7.31
CA GLN A 115 5.66 -15.48 -8.20
C GLN A 115 4.35 -15.70 -7.43
N PRO A 116 3.28 -14.96 -7.75
CA PRO A 116 1.95 -15.24 -7.26
C PRO A 116 1.36 -16.47 -7.97
N CYS A 117 0.35 -17.11 -7.36
CA CYS A 117 -0.53 -18.03 -8.07
C CYS A 117 -1.50 -17.27 -8.99
N ARG A 118 -2.29 -18.00 -9.79
CA ARG A 118 -3.28 -17.42 -10.73
C ARG A 118 -4.33 -16.55 -10.00
N ALA A 119 -4.63 -16.83 -8.74
CA ALA A 119 -5.56 -16.04 -7.93
C ALA A 119 -4.95 -14.73 -7.39
N GLY A 120 -3.65 -14.46 -7.62
CA GLY A 120 -3.00 -13.19 -7.34
C GLY A 120 -2.38 -13.07 -5.95
N TYR A 121 -2.21 -14.18 -5.22
CA TYR A 121 -1.50 -14.18 -3.95
C TYR A 121 -0.26 -15.08 -3.99
N VAL A 122 0.71 -14.79 -3.15
CA VAL A 122 1.92 -15.60 -2.97
C VAL A 122 1.61 -16.77 -2.05
N GLU A 123 1.79 -17.99 -2.54
CA GLU A 123 1.65 -19.20 -1.74
C GLU A 123 2.86 -19.38 -0.81
N SER A 124 2.60 -19.82 0.42
CA SER A 124 3.67 -20.06 1.41
C SER A 124 4.70 -21.07 0.94
N ALA A 125 4.29 -22.07 0.14
CA ALA A 125 5.19 -23.05 -0.47
C ALA A 125 6.17 -22.39 -1.45
N ALA A 126 5.66 -21.51 -2.34
CA ALA A 126 6.48 -20.80 -3.32
C ALA A 126 7.53 -19.90 -2.65
N LEU A 127 7.19 -19.27 -1.53
CA LEU A 127 8.17 -18.53 -0.74
C LEU A 127 9.18 -19.47 -0.07
N SER A 128 8.71 -20.58 0.52
CA SER A 128 9.55 -21.53 1.24
C SER A 128 10.63 -22.15 0.36
N ASP A 129 10.33 -22.38 -0.91
CA ASP A 129 11.30 -22.92 -1.90
C ASP A 129 12.48 -21.95 -2.18
N LEU A 130 12.29 -20.67 -1.90
CA LEU A 130 13.31 -19.62 -2.07
C LEU A 130 14.05 -19.30 -0.76
N LEU A 131 13.52 -19.69 0.41
CA LEU A 131 14.11 -19.34 1.69
C LEU A 131 15.41 -20.10 1.98
N GLY A 132 16.37 -19.38 2.58
CA GLY A 132 17.65 -19.91 3.04
C GLY A 132 18.24 -19.02 4.15
N ASP A 133 19.34 -19.48 4.76
CA ASP A 133 20.03 -18.74 5.83
C ASP A 133 20.79 -17.49 5.34
N ASP A 134 20.89 -17.32 4.03
CA ASP A 134 21.44 -16.16 3.32
C ASP A 134 20.41 -15.04 3.05
N VAL A 135 19.11 -15.30 3.29
CA VAL A 135 18.08 -14.30 3.03
C VAL A 135 18.10 -13.20 4.12
N ALA A 136 18.36 -11.98 3.69
CA ALA A 136 18.35 -10.77 4.52
C ALA A 136 16.93 -10.27 4.81
N LEU A 137 16.11 -10.21 3.76
CA LEU A 137 14.79 -9.58 3.75
C LEU A 137 13.85 -10.28 2.78
N VAL A 138 12.61 -10.45 3.21
CA VAL A 138 11.46 -10.74 2.35
C VAL A 138 10.57 -9.51 2.33
N SER A 139 10.14 -9.05 1.14
CA SER A 139 9.23 -7.91 0.98
C SER A 139 8.05 -8.31 0.12
N ILE A 140 6.85 -8.36 0.73
CA ILE A 140 5.59 -8.73 0.06
C ILE A 140 4.50 -7.77 0.50
N MET A 141 3.81 -7.14 -0.47
CA MET A 141 2.73 -6.19 -0.21
C MET A 141 1.56 -6.85 0.53
N ALA A 142 0.83 -6.09 1.36
CA ALA A 142 -0.31 -6.61 2.10
C ALA A 142 -1.54 -6.84 1.22
N ALA A 143 -1.72 -5.99 0.22
CA ALA A 143 -2.79 -6.11 -0.76
C ALA A 143 -2.36 -5.44 -2.07
N ASN A 144 -2.71 -6.06 -3.19
CA ASN A 144 -2.29 -5.58 -4.50
C ASN A 144 -3.13 -4.37 -4.94
N ASN A 145 -2.47 -3.35 -5.47
CA ASN A 145 -3.08 -2.08 -5.87
C ASN A 145 -3.85 -2.15 -7.20
N GLU A 146 -3.71 -3.22 -7.96
CA GLU A 146 -4.39 -3.43 -9.25
C GLU A 146 -5.55 -4.42 -9.13
N THR A 147 -5.30 -5.55 -8.48
CA THR A 147 -6.29 -6.64 -8.35
C THR A 147 -7.10 -6.55 -7.06
N GLY A 148 -6.59 -5.88 -6.03
CA GLY A 148 -7.19 -5.85 -4.72
C GLY A 148 -6.94 -7.11 -3.88
N VAL A 149 -6.26 -8.12 -4.41
CA VAL A 149 -6.03 -9.39 -3.69
C VAL A 149 -5.16 -9.18 -2.46
N VAL A 150 -5.65 -9.65 -1.31
CA VAL A 150 -4.96 -9.60 -0.02
C VAL A 150 -4.00 -10.77 0.09
N GLN A 151 -2.80 -10.49 0.58
CA GLN A 151 -1.74 -11.49 0.73
C GLN A 151 -1.77 -12.15 2.12
N PRO A 152 -1.41 -13.43 2.27
CA PRO A 152 -1.39 -14.14 3.54
C PRO A 152 -0.15 -13.76 4.38
N ILE A 153 -0.05 -12.48 4.76
CA ILE A 153 1.16 -11.88 5.35
C ILE A 153 1.62 -12.58 6.62
N ARG A 154 0.69 -13.01 7.49
CA ARG A 154 1.04 -13.71 8.73
C ARG A 154 1.83 -14.98 8.47
N GLU A 155 1.37 -15.79 7.52
CA GLU A 155 2.00 -17.08 7.16
C GLU A 155 3.34 -16.84 6.48
N LEU A 156 3.40 -15.88 5.56
CA LEU A 156 4.62 -15.53 4.84
C LEU A 156 5.69 -14.94 5.77
N ALA A 157 5.30 -14.07 6.73
CA ALA A 157 6.21 -13.53 7.74
C ALA A 157 6.75 -14.65 8.66
N ALA A 158 5.88 -15.58 9.09
CA ALA A 158 6.31 -16.70 9.90
C ALA A 158 7.31 -17.61 9.16
N ALA A 159 7.08 -17.88 7.86
CA ALA A 159 8.01 -18.64 7.02
C ALA A 159 9.38 -17.93 6.91
N ALA A 160 9.39 -16.64 6.60
CA ALA A 160 10.61 -15.82 6.53
C ALA A 160 11.41 -15.85 7.84
N HIS A 161 10.72 -15.71 8.98
CA HIS A 161 11.35 -15.75 10.30
C HIS A 161 11.95 -17.12 10.63
N THR A 162 11.36 -18.22 10.14
CA THR A 162 11.94 -19.55 10.32
C THR A 162 13.31 -19.66 9.67
N ALA A 163 13.53 -18.98 8.53
CA ALA A 163 14.84 -18.84 7.90
C ALA A 163 15.70 -17.72 8.53
N GLY A 164 15.18 -17.00 9.53
CA GLY A 164 15.83 -15.88 10.18
C GLY A 164 15.91 -14.60 9.34
N ALA A 165 15.15 -14.52 8.24
CA ALA A 165 15.03 -13.32 7.41
C ALA A 165 14.12 -12.29 8.07
N LEU A 166 14.35 -10.99 7.80
CA LEU A 166 13.41 -9.93 8.12
C LEU A 166 12.21 -9.96 7.16
N PHE A 167 11.05 -9.45 7.62
CA PHE A 167 9.85 -9.35 6.79
C PHE A 167 9.32 -7.92 6.76
N HIS A 168 9.23 -7.35 5.56
CA HIS A 168 8.59 -6.07 5.26
C HIS A 168 7.31 -6.29 4.47
N THR A 169 6.28 -5.47 4.73
CA THR A 169 5.08 -5.40 3.91
C THR A 169 4.76 -3.97 3.49
N ASP A 170 4.54 -3.77 2.20
CA ASP A 170 3.88 -2.57 1.70
C ASP A 170 2.37 -2.70 1.95
N ALA A 171 1.87 -1.96 2.94
CA ALA A 171 0.46 -1.97 3.31
C ALA A 171 -0.29 -0.73 2.80
N ILE A 172 0.27 0.03 1.85
CA ILE A 172 -0.28 1.30 1.40
C ILE A 172 -1.75 1.17 0.95
N GLN A 173 -2.09 0.09 0.26
CA GLN A 173 -3.46 -0.15 -0.20
C GLN A 173 -4.35 -0.80 0.87
N GLY A 174 -3.78 -1.58 1.79
CA GLY A 174 -4.54 -2.28 2.82
C GLY A 174 -4.79 -1.46 4.10
N TYR A 175 -3.95 -0.47 4.35
CA TYR A 175 -3.96 0.30 5.60
C TYR A 175 -5.30 1.00 5.83
N LEU A 176 -5.95 0.64 6.96
CA LEU A 176 -7.27 1.12 7.37
C LEU A 176 -8.43 0.84 6.37
N HIS A 177 -8.20 -0.02 5.39
CA HIS A 177 -9.25 -0.63 4.56
C HIS A 177 -9.54 -2.07 4.98
N ILE A 178 -8.51 -2.75 5.52
CA ILE A 178 -8.64 -4.08 6.12
C ILE A 178 -7.94 -4.09 7.50
N PRO A 179 -8.29 -5.02 8.41
CA PRO A 179 -7.61 -5.16 9.69
C PRO A 179 -6.14 -5.57 9.50
N LEU A 180 -5.20 -4.71 9.91
CA LEU A 180 -3.76 -4.94 9.81
C LEU A 180 -3.09 -4.56 11.14
N ASP A 181 -3.11 -5.46 12.14
CA ASP A 181 -2.32 -5.31 13.37
C ASP A 181 -0.93 -5.91 13.16
N VAL A 182 0.11 -5.07 13.23
CA VAL A 182 1.49 -5.50 12.99
C VAL A 182 1.99 -6.56 13.97
N THR A 183 1.42 -6.60 15.19
CA THR A 183 1.76 -7.62 16.18
C THR A 183 1.19 -8.99 15.80
N GLU A 184 -0.05 -9.00 15.27
CA GLU A 184 -0.73 -10.22 14.83
C GLU A 184 -0.15 -10.74 13.52
N LEU A 185 0.22 -9.83 12.61
CA LEU A 185 0.89 -10.17 11.34
C LEU A 185 2.33 -10.65 11.55
N GLY A 186 2.96 -10.20 12.64
CA GLY A 186 4.34 -10.59 12.97
C GLY A 186 5.41 -9.89 12.15
N VAL A 187 5.09 -8.87 11.36
CA VAL A 187 6.03 -8.18 10.48
C VAL A 187 7.09 -7.38 11.23
N ASP A 188 8.28 -7.21 10.64
CA ASP A 188 9.35 -6.38 11.19
C ASP A 188 9.24 -4.92 10.74
N ALA A 189 8.62 -4.69 9.58
CA ALA A 189 8.35 -3.35 9.06
C ALA A 189 7.08 -3.34 8.19
N MET A 190 6.36 -2.20 8.22
CA MET A 190 5.16 -1.98 7.42
C MET A 190 5.14 -0.54 6.89
N THR A 191 5.01 -0.39 5.59
CA THR A 191 4.86 0.91 4.92
C THR A 191 3.40 1.30 4.74
N VAL A 192 3.09 2.58 5.02
CA VAL A 192 1.76 3.18 4.77
C VAL A 192 1.86 4.58 4.18
N ALA A 193 0.78 5.03 3.52
CA ALA A 193 0.68 6.36 2.94
C ALA A 193 -0.67 7.02 3.27
N ALA A 194 -0.63 8.28 3.71
CA ALA A 194 -1.80 9.01 4.17
C ALA A 194 -2.85 9.24 3.07
N HIS A 195 -2.43 9.52 1.84
CA HIS A 195 -3.36 9.84 0.75
C HIS A 195 -4.31 8.68 0.39
N LYS A 196 -3.94 7.43 0.67
CA LYS A 196 -4.81 6.25 0.40
C LYS A 196 -5.96 6.12 1.39
N ILE A 197 -5.88 6.78 2.53
CA ILE A 197 -6.93 6.83 3.54
C ILE A 197 -7.64 8.19 3.61
N GLY A 198 -7.50 9.01 2.57
CA GLY A 198 -8.08 10.37 2.54
C GLY A 198 -7.32 11.40 3.38
N GLY A 199 -6.09 11.10 3.78
CA GLY A 199 -5.13 12.05 4.34
C GLY A 199 -4.42 12.87 3.24
N PRO A 200 -3.41 13.68 3.61
CA PRO A 200 -2.66 14.50 2.66
C PRO A 200 -1.74 13.67 1.77
N VAL A 201 -1.46 14.17 0.57
CA VAL A 201 -0.35 13.70 -0.27
C VAL A 201 0.99 14.03 0.40
N ALA A 202 2.08 13.42 -0.05
CA ALA A 202 3.43 13.63 0.48
C ALA A 202 3.53 13.40 2.00
N SER A 203 2.76 12.45 2.54
CA SER A 203 2.81 12.01 3.92
C SER A 203 2.63 10.50 4.00
N GLY A 204 3.47 9.87 4.81
CA GLY A 204 3.47 8.43 5.04
C GLY A 204 4.21 8.07 6.31
N ALA A 205 4.25 6.80 6.62
CA ALA A 205 4.99 6.28 7.74
C ALA A 205 5.55 4.88 7.46
N LEU A 206 6.67 4.59 8.08
CA LEU A 206 7.22 3.26 8.20
C LEU A 206 7.10 2.82 9.67
N TYR A 207 6.29 1.79 9.93
CA TYR A 207 6.43 1.04 11.18
C TYR A 207 7.72 0.23 11.14
N LEU A 208 8.48 0.29 12.21
CA LEU A 208 9.69 -0.47 12.39
C LEU A 208 9.68 -1.11 13.78
N LYS A 209 9.56 -2.41 13.85
CA LYS A 209 9.59 -3.17 15.11
C LYS A 209 10.87 -2.87 15.88
N SER A 210 10.74 -2.71 17.17
CA SER A 210 11.89 -2.42 18.04
C SER A 210 13.05 -3.38 17.86
N ARG A 211 14.26 -2.82 17.80
CA ARG A 211 15.53 -3.54 17.59
C ARG A 211 15.71 -4.13 16.17
N THR A 212 14.79 -3.93 15.25
CA THR A 212 15.01 -4.28 13.84
C THR A 212 16.13 -3.38 13.27
N PRO A 213 17.13 -3.95 12.59
CA PRO A 213 18.22 -3.17 12.02
C PRO A 213 17.71 -2.35 10.83
N LEU A 214 18.06 -1.08 10.80
CA LEU A 214 17.75 -0.19 9.67
C LEU A 214 18.92 0.74 9.39
N ARG A 215 19.37 0.80 8.14
CA ARG A 215 20.35 1.81 7.67
C ARG A 215 19.58 3.01 7.11
N PRO A 216 19.88 4.23 7.58
CA PRO A 216 19.28 5.44 7.00
C PRO A 216 19.59 5.56 5.51
N ARG A 217 18.62 6.13 4.74
CA ARG A 217 18.82 6.45 3.31
C ARG A 217 18.92 7.95 3.06
N ILE A 218 18.38 8.76 3.95
CA ILE A 218 18.47 10.22 3.91
C ILE A 218 19.28 10.65 5.13
N PHE A 219 20.41 11.33 4.88
CA PHE A 219 21.35 11.77 5.90
C PHE A 219 21.21 13.27 6.15
N GLY A 220 21.41 13.71 7.40
CA GLY A 220 21.29 15.11 7.80
C GLY A 220 21.17 15.30 9.32
N GLY A 221 20.24 16.14 9.76
CA GLY A 221 20.14 16.67 11.13
C GLY A 221 19.63 15.72 12.21
N GLY A 222 19.59 14.40 12.00
CA GLY A 222 19.27 13.42 13.04
C GLY A 222 17.78 13.27 13.39
N GLN A 223 16.87 13.85 12.61
CA GLN A 223 15.43 13.66 12.80
C GLN A 223 15.06 12.17 12.73
N GLU A 224 13.87 11.84 13.21
CA GLU A 224 13.37 10.45 13.30
C GLU A 224 14.38 9.52 14.01
N ALA A 225 15.03 10.04 15.06
CA ALA A 225 16.09 9.33 15.80
C ALA A 225 17.26 8.86 14.92
N GLY A 226 17.63 9.66 13.92
CA GLY A 226 18.71 9.38 12.98
C GLY A 226 18.34 8.39 11.87
N ARG A 227 17.09 7.96 11.78
CA ARG A 227 16.63 6.98 10.79
C ARG A 227 16.19 7.63 9.48
N ARG A 228 15.75 8.91 9.54
CA ARG A 228 15.32 9.70 8.38
C ARG A 228 15.49 11.17 8.67
N ALA A 229 16.46 11.80 8.04
CA ALA A 229 16.77 13.21 8.23
C ALA A 229 15.83 14.14 7.44
N GLY A 230 15.79 15.42 7.81
CA GLY A 230 14.95 16.45 7.21
C GLY A 230 13.88 16.94 8.19
N THR A 231 13.61 18.25 8.17
CA THR A 231 12.58 18.87 9.00
C THR A 231 11.23 18.21 8.76
N GLN A 232 10.57 17.79 9.84
CA GLN A 232 9.26 17.16 9.75
C GLN A 232 8.18 18.21 9.40
N ASP A 233 7.32 17.87 8.47
CA ASP A 233 6.14 18.67 8.13
C ASP A 233 5.02 18.41 9.13
N LEU A 234 4.94 19.23 10.19
CA LEU A 234 3.94 19.10 11.24
C LEU A 234 2.51 19.19 10.68
N ARG A 235 2.26 20.04 9.67
CA ARG A 235 0.97 20.26 9.05
C ARG A 235 0.40 18.97 8.46
N THR A 236 1.20 18.28 7.64
CA THR A 236 0.76 17.03 6.98
C THR A 236 0.67 15.87 7.97
N GLN A 237 1.53 15.83 8.99
CA GLN A 237 1.48 14.76 9.99
C GLN A 237 0.26 14.87 10.92
N LEU A 238 -0.18 16.09 11.26
CA LEU A 238 -1.44 16.30 12.00
C LEU A 238 -2.65 15.85 11.19
N ALA A 239 -2.69 16.17 9.91
CA ALA A 239 -3.76 15.74 9.01
C ALA A 239 -3.77 14.22 8.77
N PHE A 240 -2.60 13.61 8.65
CA PHE A 240 -2.48 12.14 8.58
C PHE A 240 -3.03 11.48 9.85
N ALA A 241 -2.61 11.95 11.02
CA ALA A 241 -3.09 11.44 12.31
C ALA A 241 -4.61 11.58 12.45
N ALA A 242 -5.18 12.72 12.02
CA ALA A 242 -6.63 12.94 12.05
C ALA A 242 -7.39 11.95 11.14
N ALA A 243 -6.92 11.74 9.90
CA ALA A 243 -7.50 10.75 9.00
C ALA A 243 -7.40 9.33 9.57
N ALA A 244 -6.24 8.95 10.11
CA ALA A 244 -6.04 7.63 10.69
C ALA A 244 -6.93 7.39 11.92
N SER A 245 -7.03 8.38 12.82
CA SER A 245 -7.84 8.29 14.03
C SER A 245 -9.35 8.21 13.74
N SER A 246 -9.82 8.86 12.66
CA SER A 246 -11.22 8.80 12.27
C SER A 246 -11.62 7.46 11.69
N LEU A 247 -10.71 6.77 11.00
CA LEU A 247 -10.98 5.50 10.33
C LEU A 247 -10.75 4.27 11.21
N ALA A 248 -9.69 4.27 12.01
CA ALA A 248 -9.25 3.09 12.75
C ALA A 248 -10.34 2.38 13.56
N PRO A 249 -11.28 3.08 14.24
CA PRO A 249 -12.36 2.42 14.99
C PRO A 249 -13.40 1.71 14.11
N HIS A 250 -13.48 2.04 12.82
CA HIS A 250 -14.56 1.63 11.93
C HIS A 250 -14.14 0.62 10.85
N VAL A 251 -12.85 0.27 10.77
CA VAL A 251 -12.29 -0.59 9.69
C VAL A 251 -13.09 -1.87 9.47
N ALA A 252 -13.42 -2.60 10.52
CA ALA A 252 -14.13 -3.87 10.40
C ALA A 252 -15.56 -3.70 9.84
N GLN A 253 -16.29 -2.69 10.34
CA GLN A 253 -17.65 -2.40 9.90
C GLN A 253 -17.70 -1.90 8.46
N GLU A 254 -16.80 -0.97 8.10
CA GLU A 254 -16.73 -0.43 6.74
C GLU A 254 -16.25 -1.49 5.73
N ARG A 255 -15.34 -2.38 6.15
CA ARG A 255 -14.94 -3.53 5.33
C ARG A 255 -16.15 -4.37 4.94
N GLU A 256 -16.99 -4.77 5.88
CA GLU A 256 -18.17 -5.61 5.62
C GLU A 256 -19.15 -4.93 4.65
N LYS A 257 -19.45 -3.65 4.88
CA LYS A 257 -20.33 -2.86 4.02
C LYS A 257 -19.80 -2.72 2.58
N LEU A 258 -18.54 -2.31 2.44
CA LEU A 258 -17.91 -2.10 1.14
C LEU A 258 -17.68 -3.43 0.40
N GLN A 259 -17.42 -4.52 1.14
CA GLN A 259 -17.31 -5.85 0.57
C GLN A 259 -18.61 -6.28 -0.09
N ALA A 260 -19.76 -6.07 0.57
CA ALA A 260 -21.07 -6.38 -0.01
C ALA A 260 -21.35 -5.59 -1.29
N LEU A 261 -20.96 -4.30 -1.34
CA LEU A 261 -21.08 -3.49 -2.55
C LEU A 261 -20.17 -4.00 -3.67
N SER A 262 -18.93 -4.35 -3.35
CA SER A 262 -17.99 -4.93 -4.31
C SER A 262 -18.48 -6.26 -4.87
N ASP A 263 -19.05 -7.13 -4.03
CA ASP A 263 -19.60 -8.43 -4.43
C ASP A 263 -20.78 -8.25 -5.38
N LYS A 264 -21.69 -7.32 -5.07
CA LYS A 264 -22.81 -6.97 -5.96
C LYS A 264 -22.30 -6.49 -7.31
N LEU A 265 -21.30 -5.61 -7.33
CA LEU A 265 -20.75 -5.06 -8.55
C LEU A 265 -20.06 -6.17 -9.39
N TYR A 266 -19.24 -7.02 -8.76
CA TYR A 266 -18.66 -8.19 -9.44
C TYR A 266 -19.73 -9.09 -10.05
N ALA A 267 -20.75 -9.47 -9.26
CA ALA A 267 -21.83 -10.34 -9.73
C ALA A 267 -22.59 -9.75 -10.93
N THR A 268 -22.86 -8.44 -10.90
CA THR A 268 -23.54 -7.73 -12.00
C THR A 268 -22.68 -7.70 -13.26
N LEU A 269 -21.40 -7.35 -13.14
CA LEU A 269 -20.51 -7.19 -14.29
C LEU A 269 -20.12 -8.53 -14.91
N THR A 270 -19.76 -9.53 -14.08
CA THR A 270 -19.31 -10.85 -14.57
C THR A 270 -20.46 -11.75 -15.06
N ALA A 271 -21.71 -11.31 -14.93
CA ALA A 271 -22.83 -11.94 -15.62
C ALA A 271 -22.74 -11.77 -17.15
N HIS A 272 -22.00 -10.77 -17.64
CA HIS A 272 -21.74 -10.58 -19.06
C HIS A 272 -20.58 -11.49 -19.51
N PRO A 273 -20.73 -12.29 -20.60
CA PRO A 273 -19.77 -13.33 -20.99
C PRO A 273 -18.36 -12.82 -21.36
N ARG A 274 -18.22 -11.54 -21.71
CA ARG A 274 -16.94 -10.91 -22.05
C ARG A 274 -16.23 -10.27 -20.85
N ILE A 275 -16.87 -10.22 -19.66
CA ILE A 275 -16.30 -9.55 -18.47
C ILE A 275 -15.87 -10.60 -17.46
N HIS A 276 -14.60 -10.55 -17.06
CA HIS A 276 -13.98 -11.53 -16.18
C HIS A 276 -13.28 -10.84 -15.01
N ALA A 277 -13.38 -11.42 -13.81
CA ALA A 277 -12.56 -10.98 -12.67
C ALA A 277 -11.09 -11.36 -12.90
N THR A 278 -10.15 -10.44 -12.61
CA THR A 278 -8.71 -10.66 -12.84
C THR A 278 -8.16 -11.83 -12.03
N MET A 279 -8.67 -12.07 -10.82
CA MET A 279 -8.26 -13.17 -9.94
C MET A 279 -8.96 -14.51 -10.25
N GLY A 280 -9.86 -14.55 -11.22
CA GLY A 280 -10.70 -15.72 -11.52
C GLY A 280 -11.94 -15.77 -10.64
N ASP A 281 -12.02 -16.71 -9.71
CA ASP A 281 -13.15 -16.78 -8.76
C ASP A 281 -12.98 -15.76 -7.64
N TYR A 282 -13.61 -14.59 -7.82
CA TYR A 282 -13.56 -13.52 -6.83
C TYR A 282 -14.24 -13.87 -5.50
N THR A 283 -15.09 -14.90 -5.46
CA THR A 283 -15.80 -15.31 -4.22
C THR A 283 -14.87 -16.07 -3.26
N GLN A 284 -13.78 -16.63 -3.77
CA GLN A 284 -12.78 -17.37 -2.97
C GLN A 284 -11.57 -16.52 -2.58
N ALA A 285 -11.38 -15.37 -3.22
CA ALA A 285 -10.24 -14.51 -2.95
C ALA A 285 -10.51 -13.58 -1.77
N ASP A 286 -9.60 -13.51 -0.81
CA ASP A 286 -9.58 -12.38 0.15
C ASP A 286 -9.11 -11.14 -0.61
N ARG A 287 -9.86 -10.03 -0.50
CA ARG A 287 -9.64 -8.84 -1.31
C ARG A 287 -10.04 -7.56 -0.60
N LEU A 288 -9.46 -6.47 -1.06
CA LEU A 288 -9.79 -5.14 -0.57
C LEU A 288 -11.27 -4.82 -0.81
N PRO A 289 -11.98 -4.33 0.20
CA PRO A 289 -13.31 -3.80 0.03
C PRO A 289 -13.26 -2.50 -0.80
N GLY A 290 -14.27 -2.27 -1.63
CA GLY A 290 -14.32 -1.07 -2.48
C GLY A 290 -13.35 -1.09 -3.66
N MET A 291 -12.83 -2.26 -4.03
CA MET A 291 -12.04 -2.44 -5.24
C MET A 291 -12.56 -3.60 -6.07
N VAL A 292 -12.84 -3.32 -7.34
CA VAL A 292 -13.26 -4.31 -8.34
C VAL A 292 -12.27 -4.26 -9.51
N SER A 293 -11.66 -5.41 -9.81
CA SER A 293 -10.66 -5.56 -10.86
C SER A 293 -11.13 -6.61 -11.87
N ILE A 294 -11.35 -6.17 -13.10
CA ILE A 294 -11.88 -6.99 -14.19
C ILE A 294 -11.03 -6.81 -15.44
N TYR A 295 -11.17 -7.71 -16.40
CA TYR A 295 -10.77 -7.47 -17.78
C TYR A 295 -11.94 -7.80 -18.73
N ILE A 296 -11.93 -7.19 -19.89
CA ILE A 296 -13.02 -7.28 -20.87
C ILE A 296 -12.44 -7.77 -22.19
N ASP A 297 -12.89 -8.95 -22.62
CA ASP A 297 -12.41 -9.57 -23.86
C ASP A 297 -12.68 -8.69 -25.08
N GLY A 298 -11.62 -8.48 -25.88
CA GLY A 298 -11.67 -7.73 -27.14
C GLY A 298 -11.91 -6.22 -26.97
N MET A 299 -11.60 -5.65 -25.80
CA MET A 299 -11.64 -4.21 -25.55
C MET A 299 -10.29 -3.70 -25.03
N ASP A 300 -10.04 -2.42 -25.28
CA ASP A 300 -8.86 -1.71 -24.80
C ASP A 300 -9.23 -0.84 -23.61
N SER A 301 -8.40 -0.88 -22.56
CA SER A 301 -8.65 -0.14 -21.31
C SER A 301 -8.62 1.38 -21.49
N GLU A 302 -7.79 1.91 -22.40
CA GLU A 302 -7.73 3.36 -22.66
C GLU A 302 -9.02 3.85 -23.31
N GLU A 303 -9.55 3.08 -24.27
CA GLU A 303 -10.83 3.37 -24.91
C GLU A 303 -11.98 3.32 -23.87
N LEU A 304 -11.96 2.30 -22.99
CA LEU A 304 -12.95 2.16 -21.92
C LEU A 304 -12.92 3.35 -20.95
N ILE A 305 -11.75 3.75 -20.51
CA ILE A 305 -11.57 4.90 -19.60
C ILE A 305 -12.11 6.17 -20.24
N ILE A 306 -11.79 6.44 -21.51
CA ILE A 306 -12.27 7.65 -22.22
C ILE A 306 -13.81 7.66 -22.31
N LYS A 307 -14.43 6.51 -22.65
CA LYS A 307 -15.89 6.38 -22.75
C LYS A 307 -16.59 6.55 -21.39
N LEU A 308 -15.99 5.98 -20.33
CA LEU A 308 -16.53 6.07 -18.98
C LEU A 308 -16.36 7.48 -18.40
N ASP A 309 -15.21 8.13 -18.62
CA ASP A 309 -14.97 9.53 -18.24
C ASP A 309 -15.98 10.49 -18.91
N ALA A 310 -16.24 10.29 -20.19
CA ALA A 310 -17.28 11.06 -20.90
C ALA A 310 -18.70 10.82 -20.34
N ALA A 311 -18.94 9.70 -19.67
CA ALA A 311 -20.18 9.39 -18.95
C ALA A 311 -20.17 9.84 -17.47
N GLY A 312 -19.08 10.43 -16.99
CA GLY A 312 -18.92 10.94 -15.61
C GLY A 312 -18.37 9.93 -14.60
N PHE A 313 -17.71 8.86 -15.08
CA PHE A 313 -17.10 7.84 -14.22
C PHE A 313 -15.59 7.81 -14.38
N GLU A 314 -14.86 8.20 -13.34
CA GLU A 314 -13.40 8.18 -13.26
C GLU A 314 -12.90 6.82 -12.79
N VAL A 315 -12.30 6.04 -13.68
CA VAL A 315 -11.74 4.71 -13.40
C VAL A 315 -10.28 4.64 -13.86
N SER A 316 -9.60 3.53 -13.56
CA SER A 316 -8.20 3.33 -13.98
C SER A 316 -8.06 2.05 -14.82
N ALA A 317 -7.09 2.04 -15.73
CA ALA A 317 -6.51 0.79 -16.22
C ALA A 317 -5.92 -0.01 -15.03
N GLY A 318 -5.65 -1.29 -15.20
CA GLY A 318 -5.02 -2.12 -14.17
C GLY A 318 -3.79 -1.43 -13.57
N SER A 319 -2.89 -0.94 -14.40
CA SER A 319 -1.71 -0.18 -14.04
C SER A 319 -1.91 1.33 -14.24
N ALA A 320 -2.28 2.05 -13.18
CA ALA A 320 -2.44 3.51 -13.24
C ALA A 320 -1.11 4.27 -13.47
N CYS A 321 0.03 3.67 -13.12
CA CYS A 321 1.36 4.29 -13.25
C CYS A 321 1.97 4.14 -14.64
N SER A 322 1.49 3.21 -15.47
CA SER A 322 1.93 2.99 -16.85
C SER A 322 0.95 3.55 -17.90
N SER A 323 0.14 4.55 -17.54
CA SER A 323 -0.69 5.28 -18.51
C SER A 323 0.20 5.88 -19.61
N GLY A 324 0.00 5.38 -20.84
CA GLY A 324 0.85 5.69 -22.00
C GLY A 324 1.91 4.62 -22.35
N SER A 325 2.00 3.51 -21.61
CA SER A 325 2.78 2.34 -22.00
C SER A 325 1.90 1.37 -22.77
N MET A 326 2.37 0.92 -23.93
CA MET A 326 1.73 -0.16 -24.70
C MET A 326 1.95 -1.55 -24.08
N ASP A 327 2.60 -1.62 -22.92
CA ASP A 327 2.89 -2.88 -22.23
C ASP A 327 1.78 -3.21 -21.22
N PRO A 328 1.36 -4.48 -21.15
CA PRO A 328 0.37 -4.93 -20.18
C PRO A 328 0.92 -4.82 -18.75
N SER A 329 0.02 -4.76 -17.76
CA SER A 329 0.37 -4.80 -16.36
C SER A 329 1.31 -5.96 -16.04
N HIS A 330 2.43 -5.67 -15.36
CA HIS A 330 3.34 -6.70 -14.87
C HIS A 330 2.67 -7.61 -13.83
N VAL A 331 1.72 -7.08 -13.05
CA VAL A 331 0.93 -7.83 -12.07
C VAL A 331 0.09 -8.89 -12.78
N LEU A 332 -0.70 -8.49 -13.78
CA LEU A 332 -1.56 -9.40 -14.52
C LEU A 332 -0.73 -10.43 -15.31
N SER A 333 0.41 -10.01 -15.85
CA SER A 333 1.37 -10.90 -16.52
C SER A 333 1.96 -11.93 -15.55
N ALA A 334 2.34 -11.53 -14.34
CA ALA A 334 2.85 -12.42 -13.30
C ALA A 334 1.77 -13.43 -12.83
N MET A 335 0.48 -13.05 -12.89
CA MET A 335 -0.65 -13.94 -12.62
C MET A 335 -1.00 -14.87 -13.79
N GLY A 336 -0.27 -14.80 -14.91
CA GLY A 336 -0.51 -15.63 -16.09
C GLY A 336 -1.69 -15.19 -16.96
N ILE A 337 -2.12 -13.93 -16.85
CA ILE A 337 -3.12 -13.33 -17.74
C ILE A 337 -2.43 -12.95 -19.05
N GLY A 338 -2.99 -13.41 -20.17
CA GLY A 338 -2.45 -13.15 -21.50
C GLY A 338 -2.44 -11.65 -21.83
N ARG A 339 -1.49 -11.23 -22.72
CA ARG A 339 -1.33 -9.81 -23.09
C ARG A 339 -2.64 -9.16 -23.56
N GLU A 340 -3.37 -9.83 -24.43
CA GLU A 340 -4.64 -9.32 -24.99
C GLU A 340 -5.68 -9.07 -23.91
N GLN A 341 -5.83 -9.99 -22.97
CA GLN A 341 -6.73 -9.86 -21.84
C GLN A 341 -6.30 -8.75 -20.86
N ALA A 342 -4.99 -8.66 -20.59
CA ALA A 342 -4.44 -7.65 -19.69
C ALA A 342 -4.60 -6.22 -20.24
N LEU A 343 -4.62 -6.02 -21.56
CA LEU A 343 -4.90 -4.73 -22.18
C LEU A 343 -6.36 -4.28 -22.00
N GLY A 344 -7.29 -5.21 -21.79
CA GLY A 344 -8.69 -4.90 -21.47
C GLY A 344 -8.97 -4.72 -19.97
N ALA A 345 -7.94 -4.61 -19.12
CA ALA A 345 -8.11 -4.56 -17.68
C ALA A 345 -8.61 -3.20 -17.19
N LEU A 346 -9.59 -3.24 -16.29
CA LEU A 346 -10.18 -2.07 -15.65
C LEU A 346 -10.25 -2.26 -14.15
N ARG A 347 -9.83 -1.22 -13.40
CA ARG A 347 -9.97 -1.15 -11.95
C ARG A 347 -10.97 -0.07 -11.55
N ILE A 348 -11.98 -0.46 -10.81
CA ILE A 348 -13.00 0.39 -10.21
C ILE A 348 -12.69 0.49 -8.72
N SER A 349 -12.58 1.71 -8.18
CA SER A 349 -12.27 1.93 -6.77
C SER A 349 -13.25 2.92 -6.15
N PHE A 350 -13.76 2.59 -4.95
CA PHE A 350 -14.65 3.45 -4.18
C PHE A 350 -14.42 3.24 -2.68
N ASP A 351 -14.87 4.18 -1.85
CA ASP A 351 -14.75 4.12 -0.40
C ASP A 351 -16.11 4.33 0.30
N ASP A 352 -16.08 4.49 1.63
CA ASP A 352 -17.26 4.66 2.50
C ASP A 352 -18.16 5.87 2.13
N ARG A 353 -17.68 6.76 1.26
CA ARG A 353 -18.41 7.93 0.78
C ARG A 353 -19.21 7.67 -0.50
N VAL A 354 -19.08 6.48 -1.09
CA VAL A 354 -19.80 6.12 -2.31
C VAL A 354 -21.31 6.09 -2.07
N ASN A 355 -22.08 6.60 -3.04
CA ASN A 355 -23.52 6.37 -3.07
C ASN A 355 -23.77 5.03 -3.82
N PRO A 356 -24.45 4.04 -3.22
CA PRO A 356 -24.71 2.76 -3.87
C PRO A 356 -25.40 2.85 -5.23
N SER A 357 -26.23 3.88 -5.48
CA SER A 357 -26.87 4.10 -6.79
C SER A 357 -25.84 4.42 -7.89
N ASP A 358 -24.73 5.11 -7.54
CA ASP A 358 -23.70 5.46 -8.52
C ASP A 358 -22.99 4.20 -9.05
N LEU A 359 -22.89 3.14 -8.21
CA LEU A 359 -22.36 1.84 -8.65
C LEU A 359 -23.31 1.09 -9.57
N ASP A 360 -24.62 1.21 -9.35
CA ASP A 360 -25.63 0.63 -10.24
C ASP A 360 -25.64 1.35 -11.60
N ASP A 361 -25.57 2.69 -11.61
CA ASP A 361 -25.47 3.51 -12.83
C ASP A 361 -24.17 3.24 -13.60
N PHE A 362 -23.04 3.09 -12.86
CA PHE A 362 -21.76 2.68 -13.44
C PHE A 362 -21.87 1.32 -14.14
N ALA A 363 -22.45 0.32 -13.46
CA ALA A 363 -22.59 -1.02 -14.02
C ALA A 363 -23.42 -1.03 -15.30
N GLN A 364 -24.55 -0.30 -15.32
CA GLN A 364 -25.41 -0.17 -16.51
C GLN A 364 -24.66 0.50 -17.66
N THR A 365 -23.91 1.58 -17.37
CA THR A 365 -23.13 2.30 -18.37
C THR A 365 -22.05 1.42 -18.97
N LEU A 366 -21.27 0.72 -18.15
CA LEU A 366 -20.23 -0.19 -18.63
C LEU A 366 -20.82 -1.33 -19.48
N LEU A 367 -21.89 -1.96 -19.02
CA LEU A 367 -22.58 -3.04 -19.78
C LEU A 367 -23.11 -2.53 -21.12
N SER A 368 -23.61 -1.30 -21.18
CA SER A 368 -24.06 -0.68 -22.45
C SER A 368 -22.88 -0.46 -23.41
N ILE A 369 -21.73 0.01 -22.90
CA ILE A 369 -20.52 0.20 -23.72
C ILE A 369 -20.02 -1.14 -24.26
N VAL A 370 -19.97 -2.19 -23.42
CA VAL A 370 -19.51 -3.53 -23.82
C VAL A 370 -20.48 -4.21 -24.77
N GLY A 371 -21.78 -3.99 -24.61
CA GLY A 371 -22.80 -4.54 -25.47
C GLY A 371 -22.92 -3.86 -26.86
N ALA A 372 -22.42 -2.62 -26.98
CA ALA A 372 -22.42 -1.87 -28.24
C ALA A 372 -21.14 -2.09 -29.09
N ALA A 373 -20.11 -2.69 -28.51
CA ALA A 373 -18.83 -3.02 -29.13
C ALA A 373 -18.79 -4.50 -29.56
#